data_586a0223fda00c7f0c2859401483330b
#
_entry.id   586a0223fda00c7f0c2859401483330b
#
_cell.length_a   1.000
_cell.length_b   1.000
_cell.length_c   1.000
_cell.angle_alpha   90.00
_cell.angle_beta   90.00
_cell.angle_gamma   90.00
#
_symmetry.space_group_name_H-M   'P 1'
#
loop_
_entity.id
_entity.type
_entity.pdbx_description
1 polymer ?
#
loop_
_entity_poly.entity_id
_entity_poly.type
_entity_poly.pdbx_seq_one_letter_code
_entity_poly.pdbx_strand_id
1 'polypeptide(L)' 'MAEQGYYAHETAVIDEGCSIGKGTKIWHFSHIMSGCTIGEGCNIGPNVVVSPKVVLGRNAKVQNNVSNYTGVV' A
#
# COMPACT_ATOMS: atom_id res chain seq x y z
N MET A 1 -8.97 -16.42 -10.86
CA MET A 1 -8.62 -15.77 -10.09
C MET A 1 -7.67 -14.83 -10.50
N ALA A 2 -7.76 -13.78 -10.31
CA ALA A 2 -6.83 -12.87 -10.78
C ALA A 2 -5.60 -12.89 -9.93
N GLU A 3 -4.50 -12.89 -10.59
CA GLU A 3 -3.28 -12.77 -9.90
C GLU A 3 -3.05 -11.33 -9.70
N GLN A 4 -2.94 -10.90 -8.49
CA GLN A 4 -2.70 -9.51 -8.19
C GLN A 4 -1.22 -9.17 -8.25
N GLY A 5 -0.35 -10.13 -8.08
CA GLY A 5 1.08 -9.87 -8.07
C GLY A 5 1.59 -9.26 -6.78
N TYR A 6 0.73 -8.86 -5.89
CA TYR A 6 1.14 -8.32 -4.59
C TYR A 6 0.44 -9.08 -3.49
N TYR A 7 0.93 -8.93 -2.27
CA TYR A 7 0.32 -9.56 -1.10
C TYR A 7 -0.37 -8.50 -0.26
N ALA A 8 -1.60 -8.74 0.10
CA ALA A 8 -2.31 -7.90 1.06
C ALA A 8 -2.96 -8.80 2.07
N HIS A 9 -2.68 -8.56 3.35
CA HIS A 9 -3.29 -9.34 4.42
C HIS A 9 -4.80 -9.17 4.34
N GLU A 10 -5.54 -10.19 4.78
CA GLU A 10 -6.99 -10.16 4.63
C GLU A 10 -7.62 -9.00 5.39
N THR A 11 -6.97 -8.47 6.41
CA THR A 11 -7.50 -7.32 7.14
C THR A 11 -7.12 -5.99 6.51
N ALA A 12 -6.24 -5.99 5.51
CA ALA A 12 -5.88 -4.75 4.85
C ALA A 12 -7.00 -4.31 3.94
N VAL A 13 -7.20 -3.01 3.87
CA VAL A 13 -8.25 -2.43 3.04
C VAL A 13 -7.59 -1.62 1.94
N ILE A 14 -7.94 -1.92 0.70
CA ILE A 14 -7.42 -1.19 -0.44
C ILE A 14 -8.61 -0.63 -1.20
N ASP A 15 -8.73 0.69 -1.20
CA ASP A 15 -9.85 1.33 -1.84
C ASP A 15 -9.71 1.31 -3.36
N GLU A 16 -10.77 1.66 -4.03
CA GLU A 16 -10.79 1.61 -5.49
C GLU A 16 -9.80 2.59 -6.10
N GLY A 17 -9.39 2.28 -7.30
CA GLY A 17 -8.54 3.18 -8.07
C GLY A 17 -7.08 3.11 -7.70
N CYS A 18 -6.69 2.16 -6.87
CA CYS A 18 -5.28 2.00 -6.52
C CYS A 18 -4.58 1.10 -7.51
N SER A 19 -3.32 1.42 -7.74
CA SER A 19 -2.45 0.62 -8.60
C SER A 19 -1.30 0.14 -7.72
N ILE A 20 -1.13 -1.16 -7.59
CA ILE A 20 -0.13 -1.71 -6.69
C ILE A 20 0.79 -2.64 -7.46
N GLY A 21 2.07 -2.36 -7.37
CA GLY A 21 3.06 -3.09 -8.14
C GLY A 21 3.33 -4.48 -7.60
N LYS A 22 3.97 -5.27 -8.44
CA LYS A 22 4.29 -6.65 -8.16
C LYS A 22 5.24 -6.77 -6.98
N GLY A 23 5.03 -7.74 -6.14
CA GLY A 23 5.91 -8.01 -5.02
C GLY A 23 5.72 -7.10 -3.82
N THR A 24 4.80 -6.16 -3.90
CA THR A 24 4.50 -5.30 -2.76
C THR A 24 3.77 -6.10 -1.69
N LYS A 25 4.05 -5.78 -0.44
CA LYS A 25 3.39 -6.43 0.70
C LYS A 25 2.70 -5.40 1.55
N ILE A 26 1.44 -5.66 1.85
CA ILE A 26 0.64 -4.79 2.69
C ILE A 26 0.17 -5.60 3.88
N TRP A 27 0.61 -5.21 5.06
CA TRP A 27 0.41 -6.00 6.24
C TRP A 27 -0.95 -5.69 6.90
N HIS A 28 -1.21 -6.32 8.05
CA HIS A 28 -2.55 -6.32 8.62
C HIS A 28 -2.97 -4.93 9.09
N PHE A 29 -4.27 -4.69 9.00
CA PHE A 29 -4.94 -3.47 9.46
C PHE A 29 -4.45 -2.20 8.79
N SER A 30 -3.84 -2.32 7.63
CA SER A 30 -3.45 -1.13 6.88
C SER A 30 -4.55 -0.74 5.91
N HIS A 31 -4.64 0.53 5.61
CA HIS A 31 -5.66 1.05 4.72
C HIS A 31 -5.00 1.91 3.65
N ILE A 32 -5.12 1.47 2.42
CA ILE A 32 -4.62 2.23 1.27
C ILE A 32 -5.81 2.96 0.68
N MET A 33 -5.83 4.26 0.82
CA MET A 33 -6.99 5.02 0.38
C MET A 33 -6.98 5.18 -1.14
N SER A 34 -8.06 5.70 -1.68
CA SER A 34 -8.30 5.62 -3.11
C SER A 34 -7.28 6.41 -3.93
N GLY A 35 -7.05 5.96 -5.13
CA GLY A 35 -6.22 6.67 -6.09
C GLY A 35 -4.73 6.58 -5.87
N CYS A 36 -4.27 5.71 -4.96
CA CYS A 36 -2.85 5.56 -4.71
C CYS A 36 -2.16 4.77 -5.80
N THR A 37 -0.90 5.11 -6.05
CA THR A 37 -0.05 4.35 -6.96
C THR A 37 1.15 3.87 -6.18
N ILE A 38 1.26 2.56 -6.00
CA ILE A 38 2.32 1.97 -5.20
C ILE A 38 3.19 1.14 -6.11
N GLY A 39 4.48 1.43 -6.12
CA GLY A 39 5.41 0.76 -7.01
C GLY A 39 5.66 -0.68 -6.61
N GLU A 40 6.56 -1.32 -7.32
CA GLU A 40 6.90 -2.72 -7.07
C GLU A 40 7.78 -2.87 -5.85
N GLY A 41 7.65 -3.99 -5.17
CA GLY A 41 8.55 -4.34 -4.08
C GLY A 41 8.42 -3.48 -2.85
N CYS A 42 7.33 -2.75 -2.70
CA CYS A 42 7.13 -1.92 -1.52
C CYS A 42 6.73 -2.76 -0.33
N ASN A 43 6.96 -2.24 0.85
CA ASN A 43 6.57 -2.93 2.07
C ASN A 43 5.81 -1.96 2.95
N ILE A 44 4.50 -2.16 3.05
CA ILE A 44 3.64 -1.32 3.87
C ILE A 44 3.39 -2.06 5.18
N GLY A 45 3.92 -1.55 6.26
CA GLY A 45 3.82 -2.22 7.55
C GLY A 45 2.40 -2.26 8.09
N PRO A 46 2.20 -2.88 9.26
CA PRO A 46 0.87 -2.97 9.85
C PRO A 46 0.39 -1.63 10.38
N ASN A 47 -0.92 -1.46 10.39
CA ASN A 47 -1.54 -0.27 10.96
C ASN A 47 -1.08 1.02 10.29
N VAL A 48 -0.94 0.98 8.97
CA VAL A 48 -0.52 2.14 8.20
C VAL A 48 -1.72 2.66 7.42
N VAL A 49 -1.96 3.94 7.46
CA VAL A 49 -2.99 4.58 6.64
C VAL A 49 -2.29 5.45 5.61
N VAL A 50 -2.50 5.12 4.35
CA VAL A 50 -1.93 5.87 3.24
C VAL A 50 -3.02 6.78 2.68
N SER A 51 -2.75 8.08 2.66
CA SER A 51 -3.72 9.07 2.22
C SER A 51 -4.05 8.89 0.74
N PRO A 52 -5.17 9.46 0.29
CA PRO A 52 -5.55 9.30 -1.12
C PRO A 52 -4.51 9.88 -2.06
N LYS A 53 -4.37 9.26 -3.19
CA LYS A 53 -3.55 9.73 -4.30
C LYS A 53 -2.06 9.82 -3.99
N VAL A 54 -1.60 9.03 -3.03
CA VAL A 54 -0.17 8.97 -2.71
C VAL A 54 0.52 8.13 -3.77
N VAL A 55 1.72 8.56 -4.15
CA VAL A 55 2.56 7.82 -5.09
C VAL A 55 3.80 7.34 -4.36
N LEU A 56 4.03 6.04 -4.38
CA LEU A 56 5.23 5.44 -3.81
C LEU A 56 6.06 4.83 -4.93
N GLY A 57 7.33 5.13 -4.95
CA GLY A 57 8.24 4.52 -5.91
C GLY A 57 8.54 3.08 -5.57
N ARG A 58 9.42 2.46 -6.34
CA ARG A 58 9.76 1.06 -6.12
C ARG A 58 10.53 0.89 -4.83
N ASN A 59 10.31 -0.23 -4.18
CA ASN A 59 11.02 -0.65 -2.98
C ASN A 59 10.90 0.32 -1.82
N ALA A 60 9.84 1.10 -1.80
CA ALA A 60 9.59 2.01 -0.68
C ALA A 60 9.15 1.21 0.54
N LYS A 61 9.50 1.70 1.71
CA LYS A 61 9.09 1.06 2.95
C LYS A 61 8.36 2.06 3.80
N VAL A 62 7.17 1.68 4.25
CA VAL A 62 6.39 2.49 5.16
C VAL A 62 6.33 1.73 6.48
N GLN A 63 6.80 2.35 7.54
CA GLN A 63 6.92 1.68 8.81
C GLN A 63 5.58 1.56 9.51
N ASN A 64 5.58 0.82 10.63
CA ASN A 64 4.35 0.51 11.33
C ASN A 64 3.68 1.74 11.91
N ASN A 65 2.37 1.69 12.00
CA ASN A 65 1.58 2.67 12.73
C ASN A 65 1.72 4.10 12.22
N VAL A 66 1.88 4.25 10.92
CA VAL A 66 1.92 5.57 10.33
C VAL A 66 0.50 5.97 9.95
N SER A 67 0.06 7.13 10.46
CA SER A 67 -1.27 7.64 10.13
C SER A 67 -1.17 8.67 9.06
N ASN A 68 -2.03 8.56 8.06
CA ASN A 68 -2.14 9.57 7.00
C ASN A 68 -0.81 9.83 6.30
N TYR A 69 -0.16 8.73 5.92
CA TYR A 69 1.10 8.86 5.18
C TYR A 69 0.82 9.58 3.86
N THR A 70 1.54 10.66 3.64
CA THR A 70 1.34 11.47 2.45
C THR A 70 2.62 11.61 1.62
N GLY A 71 3.63 10.86 1.97
CA GLY A 71 4.92 11.01 1.30
C GLY A 71 4.90 10.59 -0.15
N VAL A 72 5.89 11.03 -0.89
CA VAL A 72 6.13 10.63 -2.25
C VAL A 72 7.56 10.14 -2.31
N VAL A 73 7.73 8.96 -2.84
CA VAL A 73 9.05 8.34 -2.86
C VAL A 73 9.42 7.92 -4.26
#